data_1886e5ff2f9dc6293f70a333f1ef5410
#
_entry.id   1886e5ff2f9dc6293f70a333f1ef5410
#
_cell.length_a   1.000
_cell.length_b   1.000
_cell.length_c   1.000
_cell.angle_alpha   90.00
_cell.angle_beta   90.00
_cell.angle_gamma   90.00
#
_symmetry.space_group_name_H-M   'P 1'
#
loop_
_entity.id
_entity.type
_entity.pdbx_description
1 polymer ?
#
loop_
_entity_poly.entity_id
_entity_poly.type
_entity_poly.pdbx_seq_one_letter_code
_entity_poly.pdbx_strand_id
1 'polypeptide(L)'
;MRKLLTLLLIVLLSNCSGYTPIFSSKDTNFYIAEIVISNDNRLTRNLIKKLKPYTIKNDQKKIILELDMKVKETETLKDEKGNVASEEMEIILEVKSILQNDKDRKFLFTEKFTFNNQSNKFELNQYKKNIQNNLVDKIYQDLILMLRTL
;
A
#
# COMPACT_ATOMS: atom_id res chain seq x y z
N MET A 1 -51.05 7.98 -5.72
CA MET A 1 -49.81 8.74 -5.99
C MET A 1 -48.73 8.52 -4.93
N ARG A 2 -48.95 8.64 -3.62
CA ARG A 2 -47.92 8.41 -2.56
C ARG A 2 -47.29 7.01 -2.61
N LYS A 3 -48.08 5.91 -2.84
CA LYS A 3 -47.56 4.53 -2.92
C LYS A 3 -46.71 4.29 -4.16
N LEU A 4 -46.98 4.98 -5.26
CA LEU A 4 -46.19 4.89 -6.51
C LEU A 4 -44.83 5.59 -6.34
N LEU A 5 -44.81 6.69 -5.63
CA LEU A 5 -43.57 7.44 -5.33
C LEU A 5 -42.61 6.66 -4.41
N THR A 6 -43.16 5.95 -3.41
CA THR A 6 -42.37 5.09 -2.52
C THR A 6 -41.80 3.87 -3.26
N LEU A 7 -42.56 3.27 -4.16
CA LEU A 7 -42.08 2.17 -4.98
C LEU A 7 -40.94 2.61 -5.91
N LEU A 8 -41.10 3.79 -6.55
CA LEU A 8 -40.06 4.37 -7.40
C LEU A 8 -38.76 4.66 -6.63
N LEU A 9 -38.87 5.16 -5.38
CA LEU A 9 -37.71 5.45 -4.51
C LEU A 9 -36.95 4.18 -4.13
N ILE A 10 -37.66 3.07 -3.86
CA ILE A 10 -37.05 1.77 -3.55
C ILE A 10 -36.27 1.21 -4.76
N VAL A 11 -36.79 1.35 -5.96
CA VAL A 11 -36.13 0.90 -7.19
C VAL A 11 -34.86 1.71 -7.49
N LEU A 12 -34.86 3.01 -7.18
CA LEU A 12 -33.66 3.87 -7.34
C LEU A 12 -32.54 3.55 -6.34
N LEU A 13 -32.88 3.06 -5.15
CA LEU A 13 -31.89 2.69 -4.11
C LEU A 13 -31.27 1.31 -4.35
N SER A 14 -31.89 0.44 -5.17
CA SER A 14 -31.39 -0.91 -5.46
C SER A 14 -30.22 -0.93 -6.46
N ASN A 15 -29.91 0.16 -7.13
CA ASN A 15 -28.86 0.22 -8.17
C ASN A 15 -27.44 0.47 -7.63
N CYS A 16 -27.22 0.51 -6.30
CA CYS A 16 -25.89 0.73 -5.71
C CYS A 16 -25.05 -0.55 -5.51
N SER A 17 -25.41 -1.69 -6.10
CA SER A 17 -24.70 -2.96 -5.88
C SER A 17 -23.50 -3.23 -6.81
N GLY A 18 -23.05 -2.22 -7.58
CA GLY A 18 -22.01 -2.38 -8.62
C GLY A 18 -20.59 -1.98 -8.23
N TYR A 19 -20.30 -1.62 -6.98
CA TYR A 19 -18.92 -1.26 -6.58
C TYR A 19 -18.12 -2.52 -6.27
N THR A 20 -17.35 -3.02 -7.22
CA THR A 20 -16.28 -4.00 -6.97
C THR A 20 -15.02 -3.22 -6.57
N PRO A 21 -14.48 -3.44 -5.37
CA PRO A 21 -13.23 -2.77 -4.99
C PRO A 21 -12.12 -3.16 -5.97
N ILE A 22 -11.43 -2.18 -6.55
CA ILE A 22 -10.33 -2.38 -7.51
C ILE A 22 -9.24 -3.30 -6.93
N PHE A 23 -9.13 -3.35 -5.60
CA PHE A 23 -8.17 -4.19 -4.87
C PHE A 23 -8.77 -5.51 -4.37
N SER A 24 -9.88 -6.00 -4.97
CA SER A 24 -10.40 -7.33 -4.65
C SER A 24 -9.43 -8.42 -5.10
N SER A 25 -9.01 -9.29 -4.18
CA SER A 25 -8.18 -10.45 -4.51
C SER A 25 -8.92 -11.52 -5.32
N LYS A 26 -10.25 -11.41 -5.45
CA LYS A 26 -11.08 -12.40 -6.17
C LYS A 26 -10.91 -12.36 -7.69
N ASP A 27 -10.55 -11.18 -8.24
CA ASP A 27 -10.45 -10.95 -9.68
C ASP A 27 -9.02 -10.68 -10.13
N THR A 28 -8.05 -11.37 -9.55
CA THR A 28 -6.64 -11.24 -9.94
C THR A 28 -6.28 -12.28 -10.99
N ASN A 29 -5.45 -11.87 -11.96
CA ASN A 29 -4.86 -12.73 -12.98
C ASN A 29 -3.55 -13.38 -12.53
N PHE A 30 -3.23 -13.31 -11.24
CA PHE A 30 -2.01 -13.84 -10.62
C PHE A 30 -2.26 -14.35 -9.22
N TYR A 31 -1.32 -15.18 -8.71
CA TYR A 31 -1.18 -15.45 -7.28
C TYR A 31 0.29 -15.38 -6.87
N ILE A 32 0.53 -14.97 -5.63
CA ILE A 32 1.88 -14.88 -5.04
C ILE A 32 2.18 -16.23 -4.38
N ALA A 33 3.07 -17.01 -4.98
CA ALA A 33 3.41 -18.33 -4.48
C ALA A 33 4.37 -18.28 -3.30
N GLU A 34 5.25 -17.27 -3.29
CA GLU A 34 6.26 -17.09 -2.26
C GLU A 34 6.60 -15.62 -2.11
N ILE A 35 6.89 -15.19 -0.88
CA ILE A 35 7.41 -13.87 -0.56
C ILE A 35 8.71 -14.04 0.21
N VAL A 36 9.82 -13.64 -0.42
CA VAL A 36 11.14 -13.58 0.18
C VAL A 36 11.40 -12.16 0.66
N ILE A 37 11.90 -11.99 1.88
CA ILE A 37 12.18 -10.67 2.46
C ILE A 37 13.68 -10.54 2.75
N SER A 38 14.27 -9.42 2.33
CA SER A 38 15.67 -9.10 2.63
C SER A 38 15.81 -8.36 3.95
N ASN A 39 14.78 -7.57 4.34
CA ASN A 39 14.79 -6.79 5.57
C ASN A 39 13.47 -6.98 6.34
N ASP A 40 13.53 -7.75 7.45
CA ASP A 40 12.37 -8.00 8.32
C ASP A 40 12.18 -6.85 9.32
N ASN A 41 11.37 -5.88 8.94
CA ASN A 41 10.95 -4.79 9.80
C ASN A 41 9.42 -4.71 9.94
N ARG A 42 8.92 -3.84 10.84
CA ARG A 42 7.49 -3.68 11.10
C ARG A 42 6.68 -3.35 9.84
N LEU A 43 7.23 -2.52 8.96
CA LEU A 43 6.53 -2.07 7.74
C LEU A 43 6.48 -3.17 6.68
N THR A 44 7.58 -3.93 6.52
CA THR A 44 7.61 -5.12 5.67
C THR A 44 6.56 -6.13 6.12
N ARG A 45 6.46 -6.41 7.43
CA ARG A 45 5.41 -7.29 7.97
C ARG A 45 4.01 -6.77 7.75
N ASN A 46 3.80 -5.44 7.81
CA ASN A 46 2.52 -4.82 7.50
C ASN A 46 2.15 -5.01 6.02
N LEU A 47 3.09 -4.78 5.11
CA LEU A 47 2.90 -5.03 3.68
C LEU A 47 2.55 -6.50 3.40
N ILE A 48 3.28 -7.46 4.00
CA ILE A 48 3.03 -8.90 3.83
C ILE A 48 1.61 -9.27 4.28
N LYS A 49 1.13 -8.73 5.40
CA LYS A 49 -0.25 -8.97 5.85
C LYS A 49 -1.27 -8.52 4.82
N LYS A 50 -1.03 -7.40 4.12
CA LYS A 50 -1.89 -6.89 3.05
C LYS A 50 -1.81 -7.75 1.79
N LEU A 51 -0.65 -8.36 1.51
CA LEU A 51 -0.45 -9.26 0.37
C LEU A 51 -1.03 -10.66 0.61
N LYS A 52 -1.29 -11.06 1.85
CA LYS A 52 -1.80 -12.40 2.21
C LYS A 52 -3.03 -12.87 1.39
N PRO A 53 -4.03 -12.03 1.07
CA PRO A 53 -5.16 -12.47 0.24
C PRO A 53 -4.76 -12.95 -1.16
N TYR A 54 -3.61 -12.52 -1.67
CA TYR A 54 -3.09 -12.89 -2.99
C TYR A 54 -2.19 -14.13 -2.97
N THR A 55 -1.93 -14.72 -1.81
CA THR A 55 -1.12 -15.96 -1.69
C THR A 55 -1.95 -17.23 -1.82
N ILE A 56 -3.26 -17.12 -1.99
CA ILE A 56 -4.14 -18.28 -2.20
C ILE A 56 -3.89 -18.80 -3.61
N LYS A 57 -3.43 -20.07 -3.68
CA LYS A 57 -3.15 -20.74 -4.96
C LYS A 57 -4.41 -20.82 -5.80
N ASN A 58 -4.29 -20.45 -7.05
CA ASN A 58 -5.31 -20.56 -8.08
C ASN A 58 -4.64 -20.98 -9.42
N ASP A 59 -5.43 -21.13 -10.48
CA ASP A 59 -4.93 -21.51 -11.80
C ASP A 59 -4.33 -20.32 -12.60
N GLN A 60 -4.11 -19.21 -11.95
CA GLN A 60 -3.57 -17.98 -12.54
C GLN A 60 -2.03 -17.99 -12.53
N LYS A 61 -1.45 -16.93 -13.07
CA LYS A 61 0.00 -16.73 -13.19
C LYS A 61 0.68 -16.80 -11.82
N LYS A 62 1.67 -17.66 -11.68
CA LYS A 62 2.48 -17.81 -10.48
C LYS A 62 3.55 -16.72 -10.43
N ILE A 63 3.65 -16.00 -9.31
CA ILE A 63 4.66 -14.97 -9.07
C ILE A 63 5.37 -15.27 -7.74
N ILE A 64 6.70 -15.11 -7.73
CA ILE A 64 7.51 -15.07 -6.51
C ILE A 64 7.99 -13.62 -6.35
N LEU A 65 7.87 -13.05 -5.16
CA LEU A 65 8.31 -11.70 -4.84
C LEU A 65 9.48 -11.72 -3.88
N GLU A 66 10.56 -11.02 -4.23
CA GLU A 66 11.61 -10.63 -3.29
C GLU A 66 11.39 -9.16 -2.92
N LEU A 67 11.29 -8.86 -1.62
CA LEU A 67 10.97 -7.54 -1.10
C LEU A 67 12.11 -7.01 -0.21
N ASP A 68 12.56 -5.78 -0.47
CA ASP A 68 13.45 -5.02 0.41
C ASP A 68 12.84 -3.64 0.69
N MET A 69 12.42 -3.40 1.93
CA MET A 69 11.78 -2.15 2.35
C MET A 69 12.69 -1.37 3.29
N LYS A 70 12.95 -0.11 2.94
CA LYS A 70 13.77 0.83 3.70
C LYS A 70 12.96 2.06 4.08
N VAL A 71 13.25 2.62 5.23
CA VAL A 71 12.72 3.90 5.71
C VAL A 71 13.87 4.87 5.85
N LYS A 72 13.68 6.08 5.34
CA LYS A 72 14.63 7.18 5.50
C LYS A 72 13.89 8.38 6.09
N GLU A 73 14.46 8.98 7.10
CA GLU A 73 13.99 10.24 7.69
C GLU A 73 15.06 11.30 7.50
N THR A 74 14.65 12.48 7.03
CA THR A 74 15.57 13.58 6.72
C THR A 74 14.99 14.88 7.31
N GLU A 75 15.82 15.63 8.03
CA GLU A 75 15.49 16.99 8.46
C GLU A 75 15.45 17.90 7.23
N THR A 76 14.34 18.62 7.04
CA THR A 76 14.15 19.46 5.84
C THR A 76 14.26 20.95 6.14
N LEU A 77 13.83 21.38 7.32
CA LEU A 77 13.90 22.78 7.76
C LEU A 77 14.33 22.86 9.22
N LYS A 78 15.10 23.91 9.52
CA LYS A 78 15.42 24.31 10.89
C LYS A 78 14.88 25.71 11.18
N ASP A 79 14.46 25.95 12.43
CA ASP A 79 14.06 27.28 12.89
C ASP A 79 15.31 28.18 13.09
N GLU A 80 15.07 29.46 13.41
CA GLU A 80 16.16 30.43 13.65
C GLU A 80 17.10 30.05 14.84
N LYS A 81 16.63 29.14 15.69
CA LYS A 81 17.41 28.63 16.87
C LYS A 81 18.13 27.32 16.54
N GLY A 82 18.00 26.82 15.29
CA GLY A 82 18.60 25.56 14.82
C GLY A 82 17.82 24.30 15.21
N ASN A 83 16.61 24.43 15.77
CA ASN A 83 15.77 23.26 16.03
C ASN A 83 15.11 22.77 14.73
N VAL A 84 14.89 21.45 14.65
CA VAL A 84 14.19 20.84 13.49
C VAL A 84 12.74 21.32 13.45
N ALA A 85 12.39 22.08 12.42
CA ALA A 85 11.04 22.59 12.19
C ALA A 85 10.19 21.64 11.35
N SER A 86 10.81 20.98 10.35
CA SER A 86 10.13 19.96 9.55
C SER A 86 11.05 18.82 9.16
N GLU A 87 10.44 17.66 8.93
CA GLU A 87 11.10 16.41 8.54
C GLU A 87 10.40 15.81 7.32
N GLU A 88 11.18 15.12 6.48
CA GLU A 88 10.66 14.28 5.40
C GLU A 88 10.85 12.81 5.75
N MET A 89 9.81 12.04 5.60
CA MET A 89 9.83 10.58 5.67
C MET A 89 9.70 10.00 4.27
N GLU A 90 10.63 9.14 3.91
CA GLU A 90 10.66 8.42 2.65
C GLU A 90 10.61 6.92 2.92
N ILE A 91 9.71 6.20 2.24
CA ILE A 91 9.70 4.74 2.22
C ILE A 91 10.05 4.29 0.81
N ILE A 92 11.05 3.42 0.72
CA ILE A 92 11.54 2.83 -0.52
C ILE A 92 11.27 1.33 -0.44
N LEU A 93 10.55 0.79 -1.42
CA LEU A 93 10.35 -0.65 -1.60
C LEU A 93 10.98 -1.08 -2.92
N GLU A 94 12.02 -1.89 -2.85
CA GLU A 94 12.58 -2.62 -3.99
C GLU A 94 11.87 -3.96 -4.11
N VAL A 95 11.32 -4.25 -5.29
CA VAL A 95 10.63 -5.50 -5.59
C VAL A 95 11.32 -6.18 -6.76
N LYS A 96 11.71 -7.44 -6.56
CA LYS A 96 12.09 -8.31 -7.67
C LYS A 96 10.98 -9.34 -7.86
N SER A 97 10.40 -9.36 -9.04
CA SER A 97 9.36 -10.29 -9.44
C SER A 97 10.00 -11.39 -10.30
N ILE A 98 9.87 -12.64 -9.83
CA ILE A 98 10.34 -13.83 -10.54
C ILE A 98 9.12 -14.53 -11.13
N LEU A 99 9.09 -14.62 -12.44
CA LEU A 99 8.01 -15.22 -13.20
C LEU A 99 8.48 -16.57 -13.75
N GLN A 100 7.61 -17.57 -13.72
CA GLN A 100 7.96 -18.98 -14.03
C GLN A 100 8.54 -19.18 -15.46
N ASN A 101 8.24 -18.28 -16.42
CA ASN A 101 8.65 -18.39 -17.83
C ASN A 101 9.12 -17.07 -18.43
N ASP A 102 9.44 -16.06 -17.63
CA ASP A 102 9.82 -14.73 -18.10
C ASP A 102 11.07 -14.24 -17.32
N LYS A 103 11.71 -13.19 -17.84
CA LYS A 103 12.87 -12.58 -17.18
C LYS A 103 12.45 -11.95 -15.85
N ASP A 104 13.31 -12.09 -14.86
CA ASP A 104 13.19 -11.37 -13.59
C ASP A 104 13.03 -9.87 -13.85
N ARG A 105 12.04 -9.26 -13.22
CA ARG A 105 11.81 -7.81 -13.32
C ARG A 105 12.05 -7.16 -11.97
N LYS A 106 12.70 -6.00 -11.98
CA LYS A 106 12.93 -5.19 -10.80
C LYS A 106 12.09 -3.92 -10.87
N PHE A 107 11.46 -3.58 -9.77
CA PHE A 107 10.65 -2.38 -9.61
C PHE A 107 11.07 -1.65 -8.34
N LEU A 108 10.96 -0.34 -8.39
CA LEU A 108 11.24 0.55 -7.27
C LEU A 108 10.00 1.40 -7.01
N PHE A 109 9.46 1.30 -5.82
CA PHE A 109 8.38 2.16 -5.34
C PHE A 109 8.93 3.07 -4.27
N THR A 110 8.63 4.37 -4.40
CA THR A 110 9.09 5.38 -3.45
C THR A 110 7.94 6.30 -3.11
N GLU A 111 7.63 6.41 -1.83
CA GLU A 111 6.63 7.34 -1.32
C GLU A 111 7.23 8.23 -0.24
N LYS A 112 6.87 9.52 -0.28
CA LYS A 112 7.40 10.55 0.61
C LYS A 112 6.30 11.37 1.24
N PHE A 113 6.57 11.85 2.44
CA PHE A 113 5.71 12.80 3.14
C PHE A 113 6.52 13.74 4.03
N THR A 114 6.32 15.05 3.85
CA THR A 114 6.91 16.08 4.69
C THR A 114 5.93 16.50 5.77
N PHE A 115 6.39 16.63 7.01
CA PHE A 115 5.56 17.00 8.14
C PHE A 115 6.32 17.94 9.09
N ASN A 116 5.54 18.76 9.81
CA ASN A 116 6.10 19.65 10.81
C ASN A 116 6.43 18.88 12.09
N ASN A 117 7.54 19.23 12.70
CA ASN A 117 7.94 18.72 14.00
C ASN A 117 6.96 19.21 15.08
N GLN A 118 6.72 18.41 16.10
CA GLN A 118 5.83 18.71 17.21
C GLN A 118 6.64 18.71 18.53
N SER A 119 6.30 19.63 19.44
CA SER A 119 6.94 19.72 20.75
C SER A 119 6.67 18.48 21.63
N ASN A 120 5.48 17.87 21.49
CA ASN A 120 5.14 16.64 22.17
C ASN A 120 5.70 15.43 21.41
N LYS A 121 6.78 14.86 21.92
CA LYS A 121 7.44 13.69 21.29
C LYS A 121 6.57 12.45 21.21
N PHE A 122 5.62 12.24 22.12
CA PHE A 122 4.72 11.10 22.07
C PHE A 122 3.74 11.23 20.88
N GLU A 123 3.13 12.41 20.75
CA GLU A 123 2.22 12.70 19.64
C GLU A 123 2.96 12.64 18.29
N LEU A 124 4.17 13.19 18.22
CA LEU A 124 5.02 13.11 17.03
C LEU A 124 5.30 11.65 16.63
N ASN A 125 5.64 10.79 17.59
CA ASN A 125 5.88 9.37 17.30
C ASN A 125 4.63 8.63 16.82
N GLN A 126 3.45 8.94 17.37
CA GLN A 126 2.19 8.38 16.89
C GLN A 126 1.87 8.88 15.48
N TYR A 127 2.11 10.17 15.23
CA TYR A 127 1.92 10.77 13.92
C TYR A 127 2.85 10.15 12.87
N LYS A 128 4.15 9.97 13.18
CA LYS A 128 5.12 9.28 12.32
C LYS A 128 4.67 7.85 11.98
N LYS A 129 4.15 7.09 12.96
CA LYS A 129 3.62 5.73 12.70
C LYS A 129 2.43 5.76 11.75
N ASN A 130 1.54 6.74 11.86
CA ASN A 130 0.39 6.88 10.96
C ASN A 130 0.85 7.24 9.54
N ILE A 131 1.81 8.16 9.40
CA ILE A 131 2.43 8.49 8.11
C ILE A 131 3.04 7.23 7.47
N GLN A 132 3.85 6.47 8.22
CA GLN A 132 4.45 5.23 7.72
C GLN A 132 3.40 4.25 7.21
N ASN A 133 2.31 4.04 7.95
CA ASN A 133 1.24 3.14 7.52
C ASN A 133 0.58 3.64 6.22
N ASN A 134 0.29 4.94 6.13
CA ASN A 134 -0.32 5.54 4.94
C ASN A 134 0.59 5.43 3.70
N LEU A 135 1.91 5.64 3.87
CA LEU A 135 2.87 5.48 2.77
C LEU A 135 2.98 4.02 2.32
N VAL A 136 2.97 3.07 3.27
CA VAL A 136 2.92 1.63 2.94
C VAL A 136 1.63 1.27 2.22
N ASP A 137 0.49 1.90 2.56
CA ASP A 137 -0.79 1.66 1.89
C ASP A 137 -0.75 2.12 0.42
N LYS A 138 -0.12 3.26 0.13
CA LYS A 138 0.09 3.74 -1.23
C LYS A 138 1.01 2.78 -2.01
N ILE A 139 2.16 2.43 -1.43
CA ILE A 139 3.09 1.46 -2.04
C ILE A 139 2.39 0.13 -2.32
N TYR A 140 1.56 -0.37 -1.39
CA TYR A 140 0.76 -1.57 -1.61
C TYR A 140 -0.17 -1.45 -2.81
N GLN A 141 -0.88 -0.32 -2.93
CA GLN A 141 -1.79 -0.09 -4.06
C GLN A 141 -1.03 -0.11 -5.39
N ASP A 142 0.09 0.59 -5.48
CA ASP A 142 0.92 0.66 -6.67
C ASP A 142 1.52 -0.71 -7.02
N LEU A 143 1.97 -1.46 -6.00
CA LEU A 143 2.45 -2.82 -6.17
C LEU A 143 1.37 -3.75 -6.76
N ILE A 144 0.14 -3.72 -6.24
CA ILE A 144 -0.94 -4.54 -6.77
C ILE A 144 -1.29 -4.15 -8.21
N LEU A 145 -1.34 -2.84 -8.51
CA LEU A 145 -1.58 -2.37 -9.88
C LEU A 145 -0.49 -2.88 -10.82
N MET A 146 0.77 -2.78 -10.44
CA MET A 146 1.90 -3.29 -11.22
C MET A 146 1.80 -4.80 -11.42
N LEU A 147 1.54 -5.59 -10.37
CA LEU A 147 1.42 -7.06 -10.47
C LEU A 147 0.31 -7.51 -11.44
N ARG A 148 -0.76 -6.72 -11.57
CA ARG A 148 -1.84 -6.99 -12.54
C ARG A 148 -1.41 -6.76 -13.99
N THR A 149 -0.37 -5.98 -14.24
CA THR A 149 0.15 -5.69 -15.59
C THR A 149 1.23 -6.67 -16.04
N LEU A 150 1.68 -7.54 -15.15
CA LEU A 150 2.63 -8.63 -15.46
C LEU A 150 1.94 -9.80 -16.16
#